data_88429e3ace7db82e11e8e3e1d2a21f9b
#
_entry.id   88429e3ace7db82e11e8e3e1d2a21f9b
#
_cell.length_a   1.000
_cell.length_b   1.000
_cell.length_c   1.000
_cell.angle_alpha   90.00
_cell.angle_beta   90.00
_cell.angle_gamma   90.00
#
_symmetry.space_group_name_H-M   'P 1'
#
loop_
_entity.id
_entity.type
_entity.pdbx_description
1 polymer ?
#
loop_
_entity_poly.entity_id
_entity_poly.type
_entity_poly.pdbx_seq_one_letter_code
_entity_poly.pdbx_strand_id
1 'polypeptide(L)'
;MLFRSIEGATANPVEFARELIASVSRPYFIDGSEISVRASIGVALASQCGRNRVEWMKAADLALYEAKDSGRGAAFLYTKRLGDRADSQAAIEKGLKDALEKNQFELHYQPIVSALTEKPVAYEALLRWRHPANGLVAPMTFIPIAESTGLIIDIGEWVIETVCRDMARLPPDARVAVNCSAVQFERSDLVRIVEAATRKHGLSPRRLEIEITETMLIRETPRAKAQLQALRDIGVMISMDDFGTGYASLGYLELYPIDGLKIDRSFVAKVTTEPRAQAIVKTIVDLATTYGMTTVAEGVETSKQRDMLTALGCDRLQGYYFGRPEPLAGVEERIHARAA
;
A
#
# COMPACT_ATOMS: atom_id res chain seq x y z
N MET A 1 10.22 -30.30 -0.77
CA MET A 1 9.00 -30.41 -1.58
C MET A 1 8.89 -31.85 -2.11
N LEU A 2 7.76 -32.53 -1.90
CA LEU A 2 7.52 -33.89 -2.37
C LEU A 2 6.44 -33.86 -3.46
N PHE A 3 6.71 -34.48 -4.61
CA PHE A 3 5.74 -34.63 -5.68
C PHE A 3 5.29 -36.09 -5.76
N ARG A 4 4.00 -36.32 -5.90
CA ARG A 4 3.40 -37.63 -6.13
C ARG A 4 2.38 -37.55 -7.26
N SER A 5 2.54 -38.39 -8.26
CA SER A 5 1.50 -38.64 -9.25
C SER A 5 0.56 -39.75 -8.74
N ILE A 6 -0.74 -39.51 -8.87
CA ILE A 6 -1.78 -40.47 -8.50
C ILE A 6 -2.51 -40.85 -9.77
N GLU A 7 -2.42 -42.11 -10.18
CA GLU A 7 -3.18 -42.70 -11.27
C GLU A 7 -4.43 -43.37 -10.71
N GLY A 8 -5.60 -43.14 -11.33
CA GLY A 8 -6.87 -43.68 -10.90
C GLY A 8 -7.75 -42.68 -10.15
N ALA A 9 -9.05 -42.83 -10.32
CA ALA A 9 -10.03 -41.85 -9.87
C ALA A 9 -10.15 -41.78 -8.34
N THR A 10 -9.49 -40.81 -7.75
CA THR A 10 -10.01 -40.22 -6.51
C THR A 10 -11.13 -39.26 -6.92
N ALA A 11 -12.32 -39.45 -6.41
CA ALA A 11 -13.51 -38.69 -6.78
C ALA A 11 -13.33 -37.17 -6.57
N ASN A 12 -12.44 -36.76 -5.65
CA ASN A 12 -12.08 -35.36 -5.39
C ASN A 12 -10.62 -35.25 -4.91
N PRO A 13 -9.67 -34.89 -5.79
CA PRO A 13 -8.25 -34.79 -5.42
C PRO A 13 -7.93 -33.71 -4.39
N VAL A 14 -8.77 -32.69 -4.27
CA VAL A 14 -8.61 -31.65 -3.22
C VAL A 14 -9.02 -32.20 -1.85
N GLU A 15 -10.07 -33.01 -1.81
CA GLU A 15 -10.52 -33.64 -0.58
C GLU A 15 -9.50 -34.67 -0.07
N PHE A 16 -8.96 -35.47 -0.95
CA PHE A 16 -7.83 -36.35 -0.64
C PHE A 16 -6.62 -35.60 -0.09
N ALA A 17 -6.29 -34.46 -0.69
CA ALA A 17 -5.20 -33.59 -0.18
C ALA A 17 -5.51 -33.05 1.22
N ARG A 18 -6.76 -32.69 1.51
CA ARG A 18 -7.19 -32.26 2.86
C ARG A 18 -7.10 -33.39 3.89
N GLU A 19 -7.49 -34.60 3.53
CA GLU A 19 -7.33 -35.76 4.40
C GLU A 19 -5.85 -36.04 4.73
N LEU A 20 -4.96 -35.91 3.75
CA LEU A 20 -3.52 -36.03 3.95
C LEU A 20 -3.00 -34.94 4.91
N ILE A 21 -3.43 -33.68 4.72
CA ILE A 21 -3.07 -32.59 5.64
C ILE A 21 -3.55 -32.92 7.06
N ALA A 22 -4.79 -33.34 7.23
CA ALA A 22 -5.34 -33.69 8.53
C ALA A 22 -4.58 -34.85 9.20
N SER A 23 -4.16 -35.84 8.41
CA SER A 23 -3.37 -36.97 8.91
C SER A 23 -1.97 -36.55 9.39
N VAL A 24 -1.28 -35.72 8.60
CA VAL A 24 0.09 -35.24 8.91
C VAL A 24 0.09 -34.20 10.02
N SER A 25 -0.99 -33.46 10.18
CA SER A 25 -1.11 -32.38 11.19
C SER A 25 -1.55 -32.87 12.57
N ARG A 26 -1.69 -34.17 12.78
CA ARG A 26 -1.92 -34.71 14.12
C ARG A 26 -0.73 -34.44 15.02
N PRO A 27 -0.95 -34.15 16.31
CA PRO A 27 0.16 -33.96 17.25
C PRO A 27 1.08 -35.18 17.32
N TYR A 28 2.37 -34.96 17.31
CA TYR A 28 3.40 -35.96 17.52
C TYR A 28 3.97 -35.79 18.93
N PHE A 29 4.16 -36.90 19.62
CA PHE A 29 4.83 -36.89 20.93
C PHE A 29 6.26 -37.44 20.76
N ILE A 30 7.24 -36.56 20.90
CA ILE A 30 8.65 -36.89 20.79
C ILE A 30 9.34 -36.45 22.10
N ASP A 31 10.00 -37.39 22.77
CA ASP A 31 10.71 -37.17 24.04
C ASP A 31 9.85 -36.43 25.11
N GLY A 32 8.56 -36.79 25.20
CA GLY A 32 7.62 -36.20 26.16
C GLY A 32 7.08 -34.81 25.80
N SER A 33 7.48 -34.25 24.64
CA SER A 33 7.01 -32.97 24.14
C SER A 33 6.01 -33.17 23.00
N GLU A 34 4.91 -32.41 23.01
CA GLU A 34 3.93 -32.37 21.93
C GLU A 34 4.42 -31.45 20.81
N ILE A 35 4.55 -31.99 19.60
CA ILE A 35 4.98 -31.26 18.40
C ILE A 35 3.85 -31.24 17.39
N SER A 36 3.39 -30.05 17.00
CA SER A 36 2.42 -29.85 15.95
C SER A 36 3.10 -29.44 14.65
N VAL A 37 2.81 -30.18 13.56
CA VAL A 37 3.33 -29.91 12.21
C VAL A 37 2.18 -29.49 11.32
N ARG A 38 2.40 -28.55 10.40
CA ARG A 38 1.42 -28.17 9.37
C ARG A 38 1.97 -28.48 7.99
N ALA A 39 1.12 -29.06 7.13
CA ALA A 39 1.43 -29.30 5.73
C ALA A 39 0.55 -28.44 4.81
N SER A 40 1.08 -28.03 3.67
CA SER A 40 0.32 -27.40 2.59
C SER A 40 0.47 -28.23 1.32
N ILE A 41 -0.59 -28.35 0.53
CA ILE A 41 -0.60 -29.19 -0.68
C ILE A 41 -1.13 -28.39 -1.86
N GLY A 42 -0.37 -28.38 -2.97
CA GLY A 42 -0.83 -27.93 -4.27
C GLY A 42 -1.27 -29.11 -5.12
N VAL A 43 -2.45 -29.02 -5.70
CA VAL A 43 -3.05 -30.04 -6.56
C VAL A 43 -3.13 -29.55 -7.99
N ALA A 44 -2.69 -30.35 -8.95
CA ALA A 44 -2.81 -30.06 -10.38
C ALA A 44 -3.41 -31.25 -11.13
N LEU A 45 -4.41 -30.98 -11.97
CA LEU A 45 -5.03 -31.98 -12.84
C LEU A 45 -4.32 -31.98 -14.19
N ALA A 46 -3.78 -33.10 -14.63
CA ALA A 46 -3.07 -33.22 -15.91
C ALA A 46 -3.91 -32.75 -17.11
N SER A 47 -5.23 -32.91 -17.05
CA SER A 47 -6.17 -32.41 -18.07
C SER A 47 -6.27 -30.89 -18.16
N GLN A 48 -5.81 -30.15 -17.13
CA GLN A 48 -5.94 -28.69 -17.03
C GLN A 48 -4.60 -27.95 -17.07
N CYS A 49 -3.47 -28.65 -16.99
CA CYS A 49 -2.16 -28.08 -16.71
C CYS A 49 -1.14 -28.23 -17.83
N GLY A 50 -1.58 -28.57 -19.07
CA GLY A 50 -0.65 -28.81 -20.18
C GLY A 50 -0.36 -30.28 -20.45
N ARG A 51 0.65 -30.57 -21.28
CA ARG A 51 0.82 -31.92 -21.88
C ARG A 51 2.06 -32.68 -21.39
N ASN A 52 2.86 -32.06 -20.52
CA ASN A 52 4.12 -32.66 -20.08
C ASN A 52 4.34 -32.49 -18.56
N ARG A 53 5.26 -33.30 -18.03
CA ARG A 53 5.58 -33.34 -16.60
C ARG A 53 6.02 -31.97 -16.03
N VAL A 54 6.74 -31.18 -16.80
CA VAL A 54 7.27 -29.87 -16.35
C VAL A 54 6.11 -28.91 -16.11
N GLU A 55 5.14 -28.87 -17.03
CA GLU A 55 3.94 -28.03 -16.90
C GLU A 55 3.07 -28.47 -15.70
N TRP A 56 2.90 -29.77 -15.49
CA TRP A 56 2.16 -30.29 -14.33
C TRP A 56 2.83 -29.94 -13.01
N MET A 57 4.15 -30.06 -12.95
CA MET A 57 4.90 -29.69 -11.75
C MET A 57 4.83 -28.18 -11.49
N LYS A 58 4.98 -27.33 -12.52
CA LYS A 58 4.80 -25.86 -12.41
C LYS A 58 3.41 -25.53 -11.88
N ALA A 59 2.37 -26.17 -12.40
CA ALA A 59 1.00 -25.94 -11.96
C ALA A 59 0.76 -26.35 -10.49
N ALA A 60 1.26 -27.52 -10.09
CA ALA A 60 1.16 -27.97 -8.70
C ALA A 60 1.95 -27.09 -7.74
N ASP A 61 3.09 -26.58 -8.17
CA ASP A 61 3.93 -25.66 -7.38
C ASP A 61 3.26 -24.31 -7.19
N LEU A 62 2.63 -23.75 -8.22
CA LEU A 62 1.82 -22.53 -8.12
C LEU A 62 0.66 -22.68 -7.14
N ALA A 63 -0.06 -23.82 -7.20
CA ALA A 63 -1.13 -24.12 -6.25
C ALA A 63 -0.60 -24.30 -4.81
N LEU A 64 0.59 -24.87 -4.64
CA LEU A 64 1.25 -25.00 -3.34
C LEU A 64 1.68 -23.63 -2.79
N TYR A 65 2.16 -22.73 -3.66
CA TYR A 65 2.50 -21.37 -3.26
C TYR A 65 1.26 -20.64 -2.74
N GLU A 66 0.13 -20.69 -3.45
CA GLU A 66 -1.15 -20.13 -3.01
C GLU A 66 -1.61 -20.71 -1.66
N ALA A 67 -1.43 -22.01 -1.45
CA ALA A 67 -1.74 -22.67 -0.17
C ALA A 67 -0.88 -22.15 0.99
N LYS A 68 0.36 -21.75 0.73
CA LYS A 68 1.26 -21.18 1.74
C LYS A 68 0.97 -19.71 2.00
N ASP A 69 0.64 -18.96 0.97
CA ASP A 69 0.35 -17.54 1.05
C ASP A 69 -0.98 -17.27 1.77
N SER A 70 -1.98 -18.11 1.57
CA SER A 70 -3.29 -18.05 2.24
C SER A 70 -3.31 -18.48 3.72
N GLY A 71 -2.14 -18.58 4.38
CA GLY A 71 -2.04 -18.87 5.82
C GLY A 71 -1.53 -20.26 6.16
N ARG A 72 -1.10 -21.08 5.18
CA ARG A 72 -0.60 -22.46 5.33
C ARG A 72 -1.66 -23.45 5.84
N GLY A 73 -1.34 -24.73 5.84
CA GLY A 73 -2.24 -25.77 6.34
C GLY A 73 -3.45 -26.05 5.44
N ALA A 74 -3.38 -25.68 4.16
CA ALA A 74 -4.48 -25.78 3.21
C ALA A 74 -4.10 -26.56 1.94
N ALA A 75 -5.11 -27.04 1.21
CA ALA A 75 -4.97 -27.63 -0.11
C ALA A 75 -5.61 -26.71 -1.17
N PHE A 76 -4.86 -26.40 -2.24
CA PHE A 76 -5.34 -25.58 -3.36
C PHE A 76 -5.24 -26.34 -4.67
N LEU A 77 -6.27 -26.19 -5.50
CA LEU A 77 -6.29 -26.71 -6.87
C LEU A 77 -5.74 -25.64 -7.82
N TYR A 78 -4.82 -26.05 -8.69
CA TYR A 78 -4.42 -25.21 -9.81
C TYR A 78 -5.61 -24.88 -10.70
N THR A 79 -5.73 -23.64 -11.07
CA THR A 79 -6.67 -23.16 -12.09
C THR A 79 -5.91 -22.37 -13.14
N LYS A 80 -6.42 -22.32 -14.37
CA LYS A 80 -5.81 -21.49 -15.42
C LYS A 80 -5.63 -20.04 -14.98
N ARG A 81 -6.61 -19.50 -14.25
CA ARG A 81 -6.54 -18.13 -13.69
C ARG A 81 -5.33 -17.94 -12.75
N LEU A 82 -4.97 -18.96 -11.99
CA LEU A 82 -3.78 -18.92 -11.12
C LEU A 82 -2.50 -18.89 -11.95
N GLY A 83 -2.44 -19.68 -13.03
CA GLY A 83 -1.33 -19.65 -13.98
C GLY A 83 -1.19 -18.28 -14.67
N ASP A 84 -2.27 -17.75 -15.22
CA ASP A 84 -2.30 -16.45 -15.90
C ASP A 84 -1.87 -15.32 -14.94
N ARG A 85 -2.29 -15.39 -13.66
CA ARG A 85 -1.87 -14.45 -12.61
C ARG A 85 -0.38 -14.54 -12.33
N ALA A 86 0.18 -15.74 -12.21
CA ALA A 86 1.60 -15.94 -11.98
C ALA A 86 2.46 -15.48 -13.17
N ASP A 87 2.05 -15.76 -14.40
CA ASP A 87 2.75 -15.32 -15.60
C ASP A 87 2.67 -13.76 -15.73
N SER A 88 1.54 -13.15 -15.40
CA SER A 88 1.39 -11.69 -15.33
C SER A 88 2.30 -11.09 -14.26
N GLN A 89 2.38 -11.70 -13.08
CA GLN A 89 3.25 -11.24 -12.00
C GLN A 89 4.73 -11.33 -12.38
N ALA A 90 5.15 -12.42 -13.02
CA ALA A 90 6.53 -12.57 -13.51
C ALA A 90 6.87 -11.54 -14.62
N ALA A 91 5.92 -11.25 -15.51
CA ALA A 91 6.08 -10.22 -16.54
C ALA A 91 6.22 -8.82 -15.92
N ILE A 92 5.41 -8.51 -14.89
CA ILE A 92 5.46 -7.25 -14.14
C ILE A 92 6.81 -7.16 -13.40
N GLU A 93 7.24 -8.19 -12.70
CA GLU A 93 8.53 -8.20 -12.01
C GLU A 93 9.70 -7.92 -12.95
N LYS A 94 9.69 -8.59 -14.11
CA LYS A 94 10.70 -8.36 -15.15
C LYS A 94 10.65 -6.92 -15.68
N GLY A 95 9.44 -6.39 -15.91
CA GLY A 95 9.25 -5.02 -16.39
C GLY A 95 9.68 -3.96 -15.37
N LEU A 96 9.45 -4.19 -14.07
CA LEU A 96 9.81 -3.27 -13.00
C LEU A 96 11.32 -3.00 -12.93
N LYS A 97 12.15 -4.04 -13.17
CA LYS A 97 13.61 -3.89 -13.19
C LYS A 97 14.08 -2.86 -14.20
N ASP A 98 13.41 -2.83 -15.35
CA ASP A 98 13.75 -1.93 -16.46
C ASP A 98 13.04 -0.58 -16.38
N ALA A 99 11.98 -0.48 -15.58
CA ALA A 99 11.05 0.66 -15.60
C ALA A 99 11.70 1.99 -15.19
N LEU A 100 12.62 1.97 -14.21
CA LEU A 100 13.38 3.15 -13.79
C LEU A 100 14.34 3.61 -14.91
N GLU A 101 15.12 2.72 -15.47
CA GLU A 101 16.09 3.03 -16.51
C GLU A 101 15.40 3.53 -17.79
N LYS A 102 14.20 3.02 -18.09
CA LYS A 102 13.44 3.37 -19.28
C LYS A 102 12.46 4.53 -19.09
N ASN A 103 12.51 5.25 -17.96
CA ASN A 103 11.63 6.37 -17.63
C ASN A 103 10.14 6.03 -17.80
N GLN A 104 9.72 4.87 -17.30
CA GLN A 104 8.34 4.41 -17.42
C GLN A 104 7.48 4.81 -16.21
N PHE A 105 8.07 5.36 -15.17
CA PHE A 105 7.34 5.91 -14.03
C PHE A 105 7.00 7.38 -14.24
N GLU A 106 5.83 7.76 -13.79
CA GLU A 106 5.37 9.16 -13.72
C GLU A 106 4.63 9.40 -12.40
N LEU A 107 4.62 10.66 -11.93
CA LEU A 107 3.84 11.06 -10.76
C LEU A 107 2.60 11.81 -11.19
N HIS A 108 1.47 11.43 -10.60
CA HIS A 108 0.24 12.19 -10.63
C HIS A 108 0.01 12.82 -9.27
N TYR A 109 -0.50 14.03 -9.26
CA TYR A 109 -0.72 14.81 -8.06
C TYR A 109 -2.21 15.01 -7.84
N GLN A 110 -2.70 14.67 -6.64
CA GLN A 110 -4.08 14.88 -6.25
C GLN A 110 -4.16 16.00 -5.21
N PRO A 111 -5.02 17.02 -5.39
CA PRO A 111 -5.14 18.11 -4.44
C PRO A 111 -5.76 17.65 -3.12
N ILE A 112 -5.15 18.11 -2.01
CA ILE A 112 -5.69 18.08 -0.65
C ILE A 112 -6.05 19.51 -0.30
N VAL A 113 -7.32 19.75 0.01
CA VAL A 113 -7.83 21.09 0.26
C VAL A 113 -8.13 21.34 1.74
N SER A 114 -8.08 22.58 2.17
CA SER A 114 -8.60 22.97 3.48
C SER A 114 -10.11 22.79 3.50
N ALA A 115 -10.67 22.13 4.53
CA ALA A 115 -12.11 21.97 4.70
C ALA A 115 -12.87 23.30 4.83
N LEU A 116 -12.20 24.35 5.37
CA LEU A 116 -12.80 25.66 5.57
C LEU A 116 -12.79 26.53 4.33
N THR A 117 -11.71 26.50 3.54
CA THR A 117 -11.52 27.43 2.40
C THR A 117 -11.64 26.79 1.04
N GLU A 118 -11.66 25.46 0.98
CA GLU A 118 -11.58 24.63 -0.22
C GLU A 118 -10.36 24.95 -1.13
N LYS A 119 -9.38 25.68 -0.63
CA LYS A 119 -8.13 25.95 -1.35
C LYS A 119 -7.16 24.79 -1.17
N PRO A 120 -6.42 24.41 -2.22
CA PRO A 120 -5.36 23.41 -2.09
C PRO A 120 -4.30 23.86 -1.09
N VAL A 121 -3.97 23.02 -0.12
CA VAL A 121 -2.94 23.23 0.90
C VAL A 121 -1.83 22.20 0.80
N ALA A 122 -2.11 21.07 0.15
CA ALA A 122 -1.15 20.01 -0.14
C ALA A 122 -1.56 19.24 -1.41
N TYR A 123 -0.66 18.41 -1.88
CA TYR A 123 -0.92 17.45 -2.96
C TYR A 123 -0.37 16.09 -2.57
N GLU A 124 -1.10 15.02 -2.86
CA GLU A 124 -0.56 13.67 -2.73
C GLU A 124 0.08 13.25 -4.05
N ALA A 125 1.34 12.82 -3.99
CA ALA A 125 2.08 12.29 -5.12
C ALA A 125 1.81 10.79 -5.28
N LEU A 126 1.14 10.45 -6.34
CA LEU A 126 0.67 9.11 -6.64
C LEU A 126 1.47 8.52 -7.80
N LEU A 127 2.24 7.49 -7.51
CA LEU A 127 3.06 6.78 -8.50
C LEU A 127 2.19 6.12 -9.57
N ARG A 128 2.59 6.26 -10.82
CA ARG A 128 1.99 5.63 -12.00
C ARG A 128 3.07 4.93 -12.81
N TRP A 129 2.77 3.78 -13.34
CA TRP A 129 3.67 3.05 -14.23
C TRP A 129 3.07 2.93 -15.62
N ARG A 130 3.70 3.59 -16.59
CA ARG A 130 3.32 3.54 -18.01
C ARG A 130 4.06 2.40 -18.69
N HIS A 131 3.50 1.20 -18.58
CA HIS A 131 4.08 0.00 -19.17
C HIS A 131 3.88 -0.02 -20.69
N PRO A 132 4.94 -0.29 -21.52
CA PRO A 132 4.85 -0.17 -22.99
C PRO A 132 3.75 -1.03 -23.62
N ALA A 133 3.52 -2.23 -23.10
CA ALA A 133 2.53 -3.17 -23.62
C ALA A 133 1.17 -3.10 -22.93
N ASN A 134 1.13 -2.72 -21.63
CA ASN A 134 -0.08 -2.81 -20.80
C ASN A 134 -0.71 -1.43 -20.52
N GLY A 135 -0.13 -0.34 -21.06
CA GLY A 135 -0.58 1.02 -20.75
C GLY A 135 -0.33 1.39 -19.29
N LEU A 136 -1.25 2.11 -18.67
CA LEU A 136 -1.12 2.56 -17.29
C LEU A 136 -1.44 1.40 -16.32
N VAL A 137 -0.41 0.90 -15.62
CA VAL A 137 -0.54 -0.17 -14.61
C VAL A 137 -0.87 0.43 -13.26
N ALA A 138 -1.89 -0.11 -12.59
CA ALA A 138 -2.33 0.39 -11.29
C ALA A 138 -1.30 0.08 -10.18
N PRO A 139 -1.05 1.00 -9.22
CA PRO A 139 -0.13 0.79 -8.10
C PRO A 139 -0.39 -0.49 -7.32
N MET A 140 -1.64 -0.83 -7.04
CA MET A 140 -2.04 -2.07 -6.36
C MET A 140 -1.53 -3.35 -7.04
N THR A 141 -1.20 -3.28 -8.33
CA THR A 141 -0.69 -4.44 -9.09
C THR A 141 0.81 -4.60 -8.94
N PHE A 142 1.59 -3.51 -8.91
CA PHE A 142 3.05 -3.59 -8.96
C PHE A 142 3.75 -3.24 -7.65
N ILE A 143 3.15 -2.44 -6.76
CA ILE A 143 3.76 -2.09 -5.47
C ILE A 143 4.06 -3.34 -4.61
N PRO A 144 3.13 -4.32 -4.44
CA PRO A 144 3.44 -5.52 -3.69
C PRO A 144 4.60 -6.34 -4.28
N ILE A 145 4.74 -6.32 -5.61
CA ILE A 145 5.85 -6.99 -6.30
C ILE A 145 7.16 -6.22 -6.06
N ALA A 146 7.13 -4.89 -6.16
CA ALA A 146 8.28 -4.05 -5.86
C ALA A 146 8.76 -4.20 -4.41
N GLU A 147 7.84 -4.35 -3.44
CA GLU A 147 8.16 -4.61 -2.04
C GLU A 147 8.81 -5.97 -1.83
N SER A 148 8.20 -7.04 -2.38
CA SER A 148 8.71 -8.41 -2.23
C SER A 148 10.09 -8.62 -2.87
N THR A 149 10.38 -7.89 -3.95
CA THR A 149 11.66 -7.94 -4.67
C THR A 149 12.70 -6.95 -4.14
N GLY A 150 12.28 -5.96 -3.32
CA GLY A 150 13.12 -4.88 -2.82
C GLY A 150 13.28 -3.70 -3.79
N LEU A 151 12.74 -3.78 -5.00
CA LEU A 151 12.78 -2.69 -5.99
C LEU A 151 12.06 -1.42 -5.52
N ILE A 152 11.19 -1.53 -4.53
CA ILE A 152 10.50 -0.40 -3.91
C ILE A 152 11.48 0.62 -3.31
N ILE A 153 12.70 0.21 -2.97
CA ILE A 153 13.74 1.10 -2.42
C ILE A 153 14.19 2.09 -3.51
N ASP A 154 14.59 1.60 -4.67
CA ASP A 154 15.05 2.42 -5.78
C ASP A 154 13.91 3.27 -6.36
N ILE A 155 12.71 2.69 -6.46
CA ILE A 155 11.50 3.41 -6.87
C ILE A 155 11.19 4.55 -5.89
N GLY A 156 11.28 4.31 -4.58
CA GLY A 156 11.02 5.32 -3.57
C GLY A 156 12.05 6.46 -3.57
N GLU A 157 13.32 6.18 -3.79
CA GLU A 157 14.35 7.20 -3.98
C GLU A 157 14.04 8.07 -5.21
N TRP A 158 13.66 7.44 -6.33
CA TRP A 158 13.22 8.16 -7.54
C TRP A 158 11.97 9.02 -7.29
N VAL A 159 10.99 8.51 -6.53
CA VAL A 159 9.78 9.26 -6.17
C VAL A 159 10.13 10.51 -5.37
N ILE A 160 10.93 10.37 -4.30
CA ILE A 160 11.32 11.51 -3.44
C ILE A 160 12.10 12.56 -4.24
N GLU A 161 13.05 12.13 -5.06
CA GLU A 161 13.82 13.02 -5.94
C GLU A 161 12.91 13.77 -6.94
N THR A 162 11.96 13.03 -7.56
CA THR A 162 11.02 13.60 -8.52
C THR A 162 10.07 14.58 -7.86
N VAL A 163 9.52 14.24 -6.70
CA VAL A 163 8.67 15.14 -5.91
C VAL A 163 9.42 16.43 -5.54
N CYS A 164 10.64 16.31 -5.03
CA CYS A 164 11.44 17.50 -4.68
C CYS A 164 11.71 18.38 -5.90
N ARG A 165 12.00 17.81 -7.07
CA ARG A 165 12.13 18.58 -8.31
C ARG A 165 10.82 19.28 -8.69
N ASP A 166 9.71 18.59 -8.64
CA ASP A 166 8.39 19.06 -9.10
C ASP A 166 7.80 20.12 -8.14
N MET A 167 8.13 20.05 -6.84
CA MET A 167 7.70 21.03 -5.83
C MET A 167 8.15 22.47 -6.12
N ALA A 168 9.20 22.66 -6.91
CA ALA A 168 9.62 24.01 -7.35
C ALA A 168 8.55 24.70 -8.25
N ARG A 169 7.66 23.91 -8.84
CA ARG A 169 6.59 24.36 -9.77
C ARG A 169 5.22 24.45 -9.09
N LEU A 170 5.10 23.97 -7.86
CA LEU A 170 3.90 24.07 -7.03
C LEU A 170 3.93 25.32 -6.14
N PRO A 171 2.79 25.81 -5.63
CA PRO A 171 2.75 26.95 -4.72
C PRO A 171 3.75 26.81 -3.58
N PRO A 172 4.49 27.88 -3.19
CA PRO A 172 5.57 27.80 -2.21
C PRO A 172 5.11 27.29 -0.85
N ASP A 173 3.84 27.52 -0.49
CA ASP A 173 3.26 27.08 0.78
C ASP A 173 2.63 25.69 0.70
N ALA A 174 2.51 25.10 -0.49
CA ALA A 174 1.94 23.78 -0.66
C ALA A 174 2.92 22.70 -0.22
N ARG A 175 2.41 21.70 0.48
CA ARG A 175 3.13 20.47 0.80
C ARG A 175 2.89 19.40 -0.25
N VAL A 176 3.78 18.41 -0.28
CA VAL A 176 3.55 17.19 -1.08
C VAL A 176 3.71 15.98 -0.18
N ALA A 177 2.67 15.17 -0.15
CA ALA A 177 2.63 13.89 0.56
C ALA A 177 3.12 12.77 -0.35
N VAL A 178 3.90 11.84 0.22
CA VAL A 178 4.52 10.70 -0.46
C VAL A 178 4.28 9.44 0.36
N ASN A 179 3.70 8.45 -0.27
CA ASN A 179 3.53 7.12 0.33
C ASN A 179 4.87 6.39 0.46
N CYS A 180 5.20 5.90 1.65
CA CYS A 180 6.40 5.14 1.93
C CYS A 180 6.09 3.74 2.48
N SER A 181 6.70 2.73 1.86
CA SER A 181 6.57 1.34 2.26
C SER A 181 7.39 1.02 3.52
N ALA A 182 6.91 0.09 4.33
CA ALA A 182 7.65 -0.47 5.47
C ALA A 182 9.03 -1.01 5.05
N VAL A 183 9.16 -1.59 3.85
CA VAL A 183 10.42 -2.10 3.32
C VAL A 183 11.48 -1.00 3.17
N GLN A 184 11.07 0.22 2.80
CA GLN A 184 11.97 1.36 2.68
C GLN A 184 12.50 1.78 4.06
N PHE A 185 11.66 1.81 5.10
CA PHE A 185 12.10 2.10 6.47
C PHE A 185 13.03 1.02 7.04
N GLU A 186 12.84 -0.23 6.66
CA GLU A 186 13.67 -1.33 7.15
C GLU A 186 15.01 -1.44 6.44
N ARG A 187 15.08 -1.15 5.13
CA ARG A 187 16.21 -1.51 4.28
C ARG A 187 16.94 -0.34 3.64
N SER A 188 16.41 0.90 3.72
CA SER A 188 17.08 2.10 3.21
C SER A 188 17.36 3.12 4.31
N ASP A 189 18.03 4.20 3.96
CA ASP A 189 18.26 5.38 4.79
C ASP A 189 17.43 6.54 4.23
N LEU A 190 16.13 6.54 4.60
CA LEU A 190 15.17 7.54 4.11
C LEU A 190 15.56 8.96 4.53
N VAL A 191 16.17 9.12 5.71
CA VAL A 191 16.61 10.43 6.20
C VAL A 191 17.63 11.02 5.23
N ARG A 192 18.67 10.24 4.89
CA ARG A 192 19.71 10.66 3.95
C ARG A 192 19.15 10.96 2.56
N ILE A 193 18.21 10.13 2.07
CA ILE A 193 17.55 10.32 0.77
C ILE A 193 16.78 11.65 0.75
N VAL A 194 15.97 11.92 1.77
CA VAL A 194 15.19 13.16 1.89
C VAL A 194 16.09 14.38 2.02
N GLU A 195 17.12 14.33 2.87
CA GLU A 195 18.07 15.43 3.00
C GLU A 195 18.83 15.74 1.72
N ALA A 196 19.25 14.70 0.99
CA ALA A 196 19.96 14.86 -0.28
C ALA A 196 19.05 15.51 -1.34
N ALA A 197 17.81 15.00 -1.49
CA ALA A 197 16.86 15.52 -2.45
C ALA A 197 16.42 16.95 -2.13
N THR A 198 16.05 17.25 -0.89
CA THR A 198 15.64 18.60 -0.48
C THR A 198 16.77 19.62 -0.62
N ARG A 199 18.00 19.25 -0.24
CA ARG A 199 19.21 20.11 -0.42
C ARG A 199 19.48 20.37 -1.89
N LYS A 200 19.43 19.34 -2.73
CA LYS A 200 19.69 19.45 -4.17
C LYS A 200 18.75 20.42 -4.86
N HIS A 201 17.49 20.45 -4.45
CA HIS A 201 16.45 21.30 -5.04
C HIS A 201 16.18 22.59 -4.23
N GLY A 202 16.97 22.88 -3.19
CA GLY A 202 16.84 24.10 -2.38
C GLY A 202 15.50 24.22 -1.64
N LEU A 203 14.92 23.08 -1.23
CA LEU A 203 13.60 23.00 -0.59
C LEU A 203 13.74 22.84 0.93
N SER A 204 12.74 23.37 1.65
CA SER A 204 12.57 23.04 3.06
C SER A 204 11.96 21.64 3.21
N PRO A 205 12.54 20.75 4.05
CA PRO A 205 11.93 19.45 4.36
C PRO A 205 10.50 19.56 4.90
N ARG A 206 10.12 20.71 5.49
CA ARG A 206 8.76 20.99 5.98
C ARG A 206 7.68 20.97 4.90
N ARG A 207 8.08 21.04 3.64
CA ARG A 207 7.16 20.92 2.49
C ARG A 207 6.88 19.47 2.11
N LEU A 208 7.64 18.51 2.64
CA LEU A 208 7.45 17.09 2.40
C LEU A 208 6.65 16.47 3.55
N GLU A 209 5.70 15.62 3.20
CA GLU A 209 4.92 14.80 4.12
C GLU A 209 5.13 13.34 3.72
N ILE A 210 5.46 12.48 4.69
CA ILE A 210 5.61 11.03 4.48
C ILE A 210 4.37 10.35 5.01
N GLU A 211 3.71 9.58 4.15
CA GLU A 211 2.54 8.78 4.51
C GLU A 211 2.96 7.33 4.77
N ILE A 212 2.50 6.79 5.89
CA ILE A 212 2.77 5.42 6.33
C ILE A 212 1.46 4.72 6.67
N THR A 213 1.33 3.46 6.31
CA THR A 213 0.14 2.68 6.66
C THR A 213 0.16 2.24 8.13
N GLU A 214 -1.01 2.04 8.71
CA GLU A 214 -1.19 1.48 10.05
C GLU A 214 -0.42 0.15 10.24
N THR A 215 -0.45 -0.71 9.23
CA THR A 215 0.22 -2.03 9.24
C THR A 215 1.75 -1.94 9.40
N MET A 216 2.36 -0.83 8.95
CA MET A 216 3.79 -0.60 9.13
C MET A 216 4.16 -0.47 10.61
N LEU A 217 3.35 0.22 11.40
CA LEU A 217 3.64 0.46 12.82
C LEU A 217 3.49 -0.80 13.67
N ILE A 218 2.62 -1.74 13.26
CA ILE A 218 2.43 -3.03 13.96
C ILE A 218 3.73 -3.85 14.01
N ARG A 219 4.64 -3.67 13.06
CA ARG A 219 5.93 -4.40 13.03
C ARG A 219 6.93 -3.94 14.08
N GLU A 220 6.72 -2.80 14.72
CA GLU A 220 7.49 -2.24 15.87
C GLU A 220 9.02 -2.34 15.73
N THR A 221 9.58 -2.11 14.55
CA THR A 221 11.03 -2.18 14.40
C THR A 221 11.71 -0.94 14.98
N PRO A 222 12.74 -1.09 15.84
CA PRO A 222 13.46 0.05 16.40
C PRO A 222 14.05 0.98 15.34
N ARG A 223 14.42 0.42 14.18
CA ARG A 223 14.96 1.16 13.04
C ARG A 223 13.91 2.07 12.41
N ALA A 224 12.69 1.59 12.17
CA ALA A 224 11.61 2.39 11.60
C ALA A 224 11.27 3.57 12.53
N LYS A 225 11.17 3.31 13.84
CA LYS A 225 10.91 4.37 14.83
C LYS A 225 12.01 5.44 14.83
N ALA A 226 13.28 5.02 14.80
CA ALA A 226 14.40 5.95 14.76
C ALA A 226 14.41 6.81 13.50
N GLN A 227 14.11 6.22 12.33
CA GLN A 227 14.02 6.96 11.07
C GLN A 227 12.83 7.95 11.05
N LEU A 228 11.66 7.55 11.54
CA LEU A 228 10.50 8.44 11.66
C LEU A 228 10.83 9.66 12.55
N GLN A 229 11.48 9.42 13.69
CA GLN A 229 11.90 10.50 14.57
C GLN A 229 12.90 11.44 13.87
N ALA A 230 13.92 10.90 13.21
CA ALA A 230 14.92 11.67 12.52
C ALA A 230 14.33 12.48 11.32
N LEU A 231 13.37 11.92 10.59
CA LEU A 231 12.63 12.66 9.54
C LEU A 231 11.86 13.83 10.14
N ARG A 232 11.18 13.62 11.26
CA ARG A 232 10.47 14.72 11.95
C ARG A 232 11.43 15.79 12.47
N ASP A 233 12.58 15.40 13.02
CA ASP A 233 13.60 16.33 13.55
C ASP A 233 14.13 17.28 12.46
N ILE A 234 14.25 16.82 11.21
CA ILE A 234 14.59 17.68 10.07
C ILE A 234 13.40 18.48 9.53
N GLY A 235 12.20 18.24 10.04
CA GLY A 235 10.98 19.00 9.76
C GLY A 235 10.00 18.36 8.76
N VAL A 236 10.24 17.12 8.32
CA VAL A 236 9.27 16.35 7.52
C VAL A 236 8.06 16.02 8.37
N MET A 237 6.86 16.15 7.82
CA MET A 237 5.63 15.71 8.48
C MET A 237 5.42 14.22 8.27
N ILE A 238 4.85 13.55 9.26
CA ILE A 238 4.49 12.13 9.20
C ILE A 238 2.99 12.00 9.36
N SER A 239 2.33 11.38 8.38
CA SER A 239 0.89 11.10 8.42
C SER A 239 0.63 9.60 8.38
N MET A 240 -0.33 9.16 9.16
CA MET A 240 -0.81 7.78 9.14
C MET A 240 -1.95 7.63 8.15
N ASP A 241 -1.78 6.75 7.19
CA ASP A 241 -2.74 6.44 6.13
C ASP A 241 -3.66 5.27 6.51
N ASP A 242 -4.86 5.20 5.87
CA ASP A 242 -5.90 4.19 6.07
C ASP A 242 -6.34 4.01 7.53
N PHE A 243 -6.29 5.08 8.36
CA PHE A 243 -6.58 4.99 9.79
C PHE A 243 -8.00 4.54 10.09
N GLY A 244 -8.11 3.54 10.99
CA GLY A 244 -9.37 2.96 11.46
C GLY A 244 -9.81 1.71 10.71
N THR A 245 -9.07 1.24 9.71
CA THR A 245 -9.40 0.00 8.96
C THR A 245 -8.75 -1.24 9.57
N GLY A 246 -7.74 -1.07 10.44
CA GLY A 246 -6.94 -2.13 11.02
C GLY A 246 -7.04 -2.25 12.53
N TYR A 247 -5.95 -2.69 13.15
CA TYR A 247 -5.81 -2.92 14.59
C TYR A 247 -5.06 -1.77 15.28
N ALA A 248 -5.22 -0.51 14.83
CA ALA A 248 -4.50 0.59 15.46
C ALA A 248 -4.79 0.62 16.96
N SER A 249 -3.78 0.30 17.74
CA SER A 249 -3.80 0.60 19.17
C SER A 249 -3.54 2.10 19.35
N LEU A 250 -4.33 2.79 20.15
CA LEU A 250 -4.08 4.18 20.55
C LEU A 250 -2.64 4.37 21.05
N GLY A 251 -2.04 3.31 21.61
CA GLY A 251 -0.65 3.31 22.05
C GLY A 251 0.37 3.61 20.94
N TYR A 252 0.04 3.32 19.66
CA TYR A 252 0.96 3.67 18.57
C TYR A 252 1.05 5.18 18.33
N LEU A 253 -0.06 5.92 18.53
CA LEU A 253 -0.06 7.38 18.41
C LEU A 253 0.80 8.08 19.47
N GLU A 254 0.98 7.44 20.64
CA GLU A 254 1.90 7.92 21.68
C GLU A 254 3.37 7.55 21.41
N LEU A 255 3.57 6.39 20.79
CA LEU A 255 4.92 5.82 20.58
C LEU A 255 5.64 6.40 19.37
N TYR A 256 4.91 6.86 18.36
CA TYR A 256 5.45 7.32 17.08
C TYR A 256 5.18 8.81 16.86
N PRO A 257 6.09 9.51 16.19
CA PRO A 257 5.97 10.96 15.95
C PRO A 257 5.03 11.26 14.78
N ILE A 258 3.72 11.06 14.98
CA ILE A 258 2.69 11.25 13.96
C ILE A 258 2.16 12.69 14.05
N ASP A 259 2.03 13.37 12.91
CA ASP A 259 1.54 14.75 12.78
C ASP A 259 0.16 14.84 12.13
N GLY A 260 -0.29 13.75 11.46
CA GLY A 260 -1.57 13.71 10.76
C GLY A 260 -2.20 12.33 10.69
N LEU A 261 -3.53 12.29 10.58
CA LEU A 261 -4.33 11.08 10.38
C LEU A 261 -5.16 11.23 9.10
N LYS A 262 -5.06 10.25 8.18
CA LYS A 262 -5.89 10.15 6.98
C LYS A 262 -7.04 9.19 7.26
N ILE A 263 -8.27 9.69 7.13
CA ILE A 263 -9.49 8.93 7.38
C ILE A 263 -9.85 8.18 6.11
N ASP A 264 -9.85 6.86 6.18
CA ASP A 264 -10.07 6.00 5.03
C ASP A 264 -11.41 6.25 4.33
N ARG A 265 -11.37 6.16 3.00
CA ARG A 265 -12.52 6.37 2.11
C ARG A 265 -13.74 5.51 2.43
N SER A 266 -13.58 4.35 3.04
CA SER A 266 -14.70 3.46 3.37
C SER A 266 -15.64 4.07 4.42
N PHE A 267 -15.13 4.91 5.32
CA PHE A 267 -15.92 5.68 6.27
C PHE A 267 -16.54 6.91 5.59
N VAL A 268 -15.75 7.61 4.76
CA VAL A 268 -16.21 8.80 4.03
C VAL A 268 -17.34 8.47 3.05
N ALA A 269 -17.27 7.33 2.35
CA ALA A 269 -18.32 6.89 1.43
C ALA A 269 -19.71 6.76 2.11
N LYS A 270 -19.74 6.47 3.40
CA LYS A 270 -20.93 6.18 4.18
C LYS A 270 -21.33 7.30 5.14
N VAL A 271 -20.52 8.37 5.25
CA VAL A 271 -20.69 9.42 6.26
C VAL A 271 -22.03 10.14 6.17
N THR A 272 -22.66 10.21 4.99
CA THR A 272 -23.97 10.88 4.80
C THR A 272 -25.16 9.95 5.04
N THR A 273 -24.96 8.64 5.13
CA THR A 273 -26.04 7.63 5.17
C THR A 273 -26.03 6.77 6.43
N GLU A 274 -24.87 6.58 7.07
CA GLU A 274 -24.70 5.69 8.21
C GLU A 274 -24.27 6.47 9.47
N PRO A 275 -25.10 6.56 10.53
CA PRO A 275 -24.73 7.21 11.80
C PRO A 275 -23.45 6.62 12.42
N ARG A 276 -23.20 5.32 12.22
CA ARG A 276 -21.99 4.67 12.71
C ARG A 276 -20.72 5.22 12.01
N ALA A 277 -20.78 5.47 10.70
CA ALA A 277 -19.66 6.06 9.98
C ALA A 277 -19.38 7.49 10.46
N GLN A 278 -20.44 8.29 10.72
CA GLN A 278 -20.31 9.62 11.31
C GLN A 278 -19.64 9.58 12.69
N ALA A 279 -20.06 8.64 13.54
CA ALA A 279 -19.49 8.48 14.87
C ALA A 279 -18.00 8.10 14.81
N ILE A 280 -17.62 7.22 13.89
CA ILE A 280 -16.22 6.83 13.68
C ILE A 280 -15.39 8.04 13.22
N VAL A 281 -15.84 8.75 12.19
CA VAL A 281 -15.15 9.97 11.70
C VAL A 281 -14.99 10.99 12.80
N LYS A 282 -16.07 11.26 13.58
CA LYS A 282 -16.01 12.19 14.71
C LYS A 282 -15.02 11.74 15.77
N THR A 283 -14.98 10.45 16.10
CA THR A 283 -14.01 9.90 17.07
C THR A 283 -12.57 10.10 16.59
N ILE A 284 -12.28 9.87 15.29
CA ILE A 284 -10.94 10.08 14.73
C ILE A 284 -10.56 11.56 14.79
N VAL A 285 -11.48 12.47 14.45
CA VAL A 285 -11.24 13.93 14.54
C VAL A 285 -10.97 14.36 15.98
N ASP A 286 -11.77 13.90 16.94
CA ASP A 286 -11.57 14.22 18.36
C ASP A 286 -10.22 13.69 18.88
N LEU A 287 -9.87 12.49 18.46
CA LEU A 287 -8.58 11.89 18.77
C LEU A 287 -7.43 12.72 18.20
N ALA A 288 -7.46 13.05 16.90
CA ALA A 288 -6.46 13.87 16.26
C ALA A 288 -6.31 15.25 16.96
N THR A 289 -7.43 15.89 17.29
CA THR A 289 -7.44 17.14 18.03
C THR A 289 -6.76 17.02 19.41
N THR A 290 -7.02 15.93 20.14
CA THR A 290 -6.44 15.68 21.46
C THR A 290 -4.90 15.54 21.38
N TYR A 291 -4.39 14.93 20.31
CA TYR A 291 -2.95 14.74 20.10
C TYR A 291 -2.29 15.88 19.30
N GLY A 292 -3.04 16.93 18.92
CA GLY A 292 -2.52 18.04 18.12
C GLY A 292 -2.17 17.66 16.69
N MET A 293 -2.80 16.62 16.15
CA MET A 293 -2.63 16.11 14.79
C MET A 293 -3.64 16.74 13.84
N THR A 294 -3.30 16.83 12.55
CA THR A 294 -4.25 17.25 11.51
C THR A 294 -4.96 16.04 10.91
N THR A 295 -6.20 16.24 10.46
CA THR A 295 -7.01 15.21 9.79
C THR A 295 -7.15 15.46 8.30
N VAL A 296 -7.10 14.40 7.48
CA VAL A 296 -7.44 14.41 6.06
C VAL A 296 -8.52 13.37 5.81
N ALA A 297 -9.69 13.77 5.34
CA ALA A 297 -10.74 12.81 4.96
C ALA A 297 -10.63 12.50 3.46
N GLU A 298 -10.48 11.20 3.15
CA GLU A 298 -10.23 10.71 1.80
C GLU A 298 -11.49 10.25 1.06
N GLY A 299 -11.42 10.29 -0.28
CA GLY A 299 -12.50 9.76 -1.12
C GLY A 299 -13.78 10.61 -1.11
N VAL A 300 -13.66 11.91 -0.92
CA VAL A 300 -14.80 12.84 -1.03
C VAL A 300 -15.23 12.94 -2.49
N GLU A 301 -16.47 12.57 -2.79
CA GLU A 301 -17.02 12.54 -4.14
C GLU A 301 -18.20 13.50 -4.32
N THR A 302 -18.85 13.93 -3.22
CA THR A 302 -20.05 14.75 -3.25
C THR A 302 -19.98 15.95 -2.30
N SER A 303 -20.74 17.01 -2.61
CA SER A 303 -20.87 18.19 -1.74
C SER A 303 -21.44 17.82 -0.37
N LYS A 304 -22.37 16.86 -0.29
CA LYS A 304 -22.95 16.42 0.99
C LYS A 304 -21.90 15.77 1.91
N GLN A 305 -20.98 14.98 1.33
CA GLN A 305 -19.86 14.42 2.11
C GLN A 305 -18.95 15.55 2.61
N ARG A 306 -18.56 16.49 1.71
CA ARG A 306 -17.76 17.67 2.07
C ARG A 306 -18.38 18.43 3.25
N ASP A 307 -19.68 18.79 3.14
CA ASP A 307 -20.38 19.56 4.18
C ASP A 307 -20.42 18.82 5.52
N MET A 308 -20.71 17.51 5.48
CA MET A 308 -20.73 16.66 6.68
C MET A 308 -19.36 16.57 7.34
N LEU A 309 -18.31 16.32 6.56
CA LEU A 309 -16.94 16.18 7.08
C LEU A 309 -16.42 17.49 7.67
N THR A 310 -16.74 18.63 7.04
CA THR A 310 -16.44 19.95 7.56
C THR A 310 -17.18 20.21 8.87
N ALA A 311 -18.48 19.84 8.96
CA ALA A 311 -19.26 19.97 10.19
C ALA A 311 -18.78 19.04 11.33
N LEU A 312 -18.20 17.88 11.00
CA LEU A 312 -17.56 16.96 11.95
C LEU A 312 -16.20 17.46 12.44
N GLY A 313 -15.64 18.52 11.82
CA GLY A 313 -14.39 19.15 12.22
C GLY A 313 -13.14 18.62 11.54
N CYS A 314 -13.25 17.95 10.38
CA CYS A 314 -12.09 17.57 9.59
C CYS A 314 -11.32 18.82 9.12
N ASP A 315 -9.98 18.79 9.20
CA ASP A 315 -9.13 19.94 8.81
C ASP A 315 -8.95 20.04 7.30
N ARG A 316 -8.79 18.89 6.63
CA ARG A 316 -8.49 18.79 5.19
C ARG A 316 -9.35 17.71 4.54
N LEU A 317 -9.58 17.88 3.26
CA LEU A 317 -10.40 16.98 2.46
C LEU A 317 -9.67 16.63 1.17
N GLN A 318 -9.83 15.37 0.72
CA GLN A 318 -9.29 14.86 -0.53
C GLN A 318 -10.32 13.97 -1.23
N GLY A 319 -10.41 14.07 -2.54
CA GLY A 319 -11.29 13.21 -3.33
C GLY A 319 -11.59 13.77 -4.70
N TYR A 320 -12.33 12.99 -5.49
CA TYR A 320 -12.67 13.35 -6.87
C TYR A 320 -13.57 14.58 -6.98
N TYR A 321 -14.22 14.95 -5.90
CA TYR A 321 -14.99 16.21 -5.84
C TYR A 321 -14.09 17.44 -6.03
N PHE A 322 -12.86 17.43 -5.51
CA PHE A 322 -11.91 18.53 -5.62
C PHE A 322 -10.96 18.40 -6.81
N GLY A 323 -10.66 17.16 -7.22
CA GLY A 323 -9.81 16.86 -8.37
C GLY A 323 -9.39 15.40 -8.41
N ARG A 324 -9.23 14.87 -9.61
CA ARG A 324 -8.61 13.57 -9.82
C ARG A 324 -7.08 13.70 -9.80
N PRO A 325 -6.35 12.62 -9.52
CA PRO A 325 -4.91 12.61 -9.72
C PRO A 325 -4.56 12.92 -11.17
N GLU A 326 -3.69 13.89 -11.41
CA GLU A 326 -3.28 14.31 -12.75
C GLU A 326 -1.78 14.59 -12.81
N PRO A 327 -1.13 14.53 -13.99
CA PRO A 327 0.25 14.93 -14.17
C PRO A 327 0.49 16.38 -13.72
N LEU A 328 1.74 16.72 -13.34
CA LEU A 328 2.09 18.07 -12.85
C LEU A 328 1.61 19.20 -13.78
N ALA A 329 1.72 19.03 -15.09
CA ALA A 329 1.26 20.03 -16.06
C ALA A 329 -0.22 20.39 -15.91
N GLY A 330 -1.10 19.41 -15.68
CA GLY A 330 -2.52 19.66 -15.42
C GLY A 330 -2.76 20.41 -14.11
N VAL A 331 -1.97 20.09 -13.07
CA VAL A 331 -2.02 20.83 -11.79
C VAL A 331 -1.65 22.29 -11.98
N GLU A 332 -0.57 22.58 -12.73
CA GLU A 332 -0.13 23.95 -13.04
C GLU A 332 -1.19 24.75 -13.78
N GLU A 333 -1.79 24.16 -14.82
CA GLU A 333 -2.89 24.80 -15.57
C GLU A 333 -4.04 25.18 -14.63
N ARG A 334 -4.38 24.29 -13.69
CA ARG A 334 -5.45 24.54 -12.71
C ARG A 334 -5.07 25.64 -11.69
N ILE A 335 -3.82 25.70 -11.27
CA ILE A 335 -3.32 26.76 -10.39
C ILE A 335 -3.44 28.11 -11.10
N HIS A 336 -2.96 28.20 -12.35
CA HIS A 336 -3.03 29.43 -13.15
C HIS A 336 -4.48 29.88 -13.42
N ALA A 337 -5.37 28.93 -13.74
CA ALA A 337 -6.79 29.22 -13.97
C ALA A 337 -7.54 29.76 -12.72
N ARG A 338 -7.06 29.44 -11.51
CA ARG A 338 -7.65 29.95 -10.26
C ARG A 338 -7.04 31.30 -9.82
N ALA A 339 -5.89 31.66 -10.37
CA ALA A 339 -5.21 32.93 -10.06
C ALA A 339 -5.64 34.06 -11.01
N ALA A 340 -6.25 33.73 -12.17
CA ALA A 340 -6.84 34.66 -13.14
C ALA A 340 -8.28 35.00 -12.80
#